data_9f00f0914071fb89eae5f933081e62cb
#
_entry.id   9f00f0914071fb89eae5f933081e62cb
#
_cell.length_a   1.000
_cell.length_b   1.000
_cell.length_c   1.000
_cell.angle_alpha   90.00
_cell.angle_beta   90.00
_cell.angle_gamma   90.00
#
_symmetry.space_group_name_H-M   'P 1'
#
loop_
_entity.id
_entity.type
_entity.pdbx_description
1 polymer ?
#
loop_
_entity_poly.entity_id
_entity_poly.type
_entity_poly.pdbx_seq_one_letter_code
_entity_poly.pdbx_strand_id
1 'polypeptide(L)'
;WSVGYMLFALLLLVLSLLRVFLAPRAVGQDLLDPALVFGFFTLVAASDLLGVLAMQAGVPLLAKALWAFAFLAWCLLLYLAFAVLTFLTHERNVNIVHGGWLIAIVGTQSLVVLGALLVPELGEAGRYMQVEIHMLWGLGLCLYAIFVTLFCHRIFFLQLTPDDIGPLLWVVMGAAAISANAGTALASIEAPLSFLATQRPFVDGITLMLWAWATWWIPLLVLFGVWKHVVNRRPLRYQPVMWSLVFPLGMYALASARLGLATDMPALGWISTGMTAAAALAWMLTLLGLGRHLVAQWQSRRLSG
;
A
#
# COMPACT_ATOMS: atom_id res chain seq x y z
N TRP A 1 -22.20 -1.43 -7.31
CA TRP A 1 -20.95 -0.63 -7.17
C TRP A 1 -19.71 -1.53 -7.20
N SER A 2 -19.69 -2.66 -6.51
CA SER A 2 -18.52 -3.59 -6.45
C SER A 2 -18.05 -4.08 -7.81
N VAL A 3 -18.97 -4.42 -8.73
CA VAL A 3 -18.65 -4.90 -10.08
C VAL A 3 -17.91 -3.82 -10.91
N GLY A 4 -18.32 -2.56 -10.82
CA GLY A 4 -17.67 -1.46 -11.53
C GLY A 4 -16.23 -1.25 -11.06
N TYR A 5 -15.99 -1.29 -9.74
CA TYR A 5 -14.64 -1.20 -9.19
C TYR A 5 -13.77 -2.41 -9.59
N MET A 6 -14.34 -3.60 -9.59
CA MET A 6 -13.66 -4.83 -10.01
C MET A 6 -13.24 -4.75 -11.49
N LEU A 7 -14.12 -4.31 -12.39
CA LEU A 7 -13.82 -4.15 -13.80
C LEU A 7 -12.72 -3.11 -14.04
N PHE A 8 -12.78 -1.99 -13.33
CA PHE A 8 -11.75 -0.94 -13.43
C PHE A 8 -10.39 -1.43 -12.92
N ALA A 9 -10.34 -2.10 -11.77
CA ALA A 9 -9.11 -2.68 -11.23
C ALA A 9 -8.54 -3.76 -12.16
N LEU A 10 -9.40 -4.62 -12.73
CA LEU A 10 -9.00 -5.62 -13.72
C LEU A 10 -8.43 -4.97 -14.98
N LEU A 11 -9.03 -3.90 -15.48
CA LEU A 11 -8.52 -3.14 -16.62
C LEU A 11 -7.11 -2.61 -16.34
N LEU A 12 -6.89 -2.00 -15.17
CA LEU A 12 -5.57 -1.47 -14.80
C LEU A 12 -4.52 -2.59 -14.66
N LEU A 13 -4.91 -3.73 -14.10
CA LEU A 13 -4.03 -4.90 -14.00
C LEU A 13 -3.64 -5.40 -15.39
N VAL A 14 -4.62 -5.55 -16.30
CA VAL A 14 -4.37 -5.98 -17.68
C VAL A 14 -3.47 -4.99 -18.41
N LEU A 15 -3.72 -3.68 -18.28
CA LEU A 15 -2.86 -2.64 -18.89
C LEU A 15 -1.43 -2.69 -18.35
N SER A 16 -1.27 -2.95 -17.05
CA SER A 16 0.06 -3.10 -16.42
C SER A 16 0.80 -4.33 -16.97
N LEU A 17 0.11 -5.46 -17.12
CA LEU A 17 0.67 -6.66 -17.71
C LEU A 17 0.99 -6.47 -19.20
N LEU A 18 0.10 -5.82 -19.96
CA LEU A 18 0.36 -5.48 -21.36
C LEU A 18 1.61 -4.62 -21.54
N ARG A 19 1.90 -3.71 -20.59
CA ARG A 19 3.13 -2.90 -20.62
C ARG A 19 4.38 -3.78 -20.65
N VAL A 20 4.37 -4.94 -19.96
CA VAL A 20 5.50 -5.88 -19.96
C VAL A 20 5.75 -6.43 -21.37
N PHE A 21 4.70 -6.69 -22.14
CA PHE A 21 4.83 -7.22 -23.52
C PHE A 21 5.12 -6.11 -24.53
N LEU A 22 4.53 -4.93 -24.37
CA LEU A 22 4.66 -3.81 -25.33
C LEU A 22 5.97 -3.02 -25.15
N ALA A 23 6.51 -2.95 -23.92
CA ALA A 23 7.71 -2.17 -23.63
C ALA A 23 8.67 -2.93 -22.68
N PRO A 24 9.11 -4.17 -23.01
CA PRO A 24 9.89 -5.02 -22.10
C PRO A 24 11.22 -4.38 -21.68
N ARG A 25 11.86 -3.62 -22.58
CA ARG A 25 13.12 -2.93 -22.27
C ARG A 25 12.94 -1.82 -21.24
N ALA A 26 11.86 -1.03 -21.36
CA ALA A 26 11.56 0.01 -20.39
C ALA A 26 11.19 -0.59 -19.01
N VAL A 27 10.38 -1.64 -19.00
CA VAL A 27 10.06 -2.38 -17.76
C VAL A 27 11.31 -2.97 -17.12
N GLY A 28 12.21 -3.55 -17.91
CA GLY A 28 13.47 -4.07 -17.40
C GLY A 28 14.38 -2.99 -16.80
N GLN A 29 14.45 -1.80 -17.40
CA GLN A 29 15.17 -0.67 -16.85
C GLN A 29 14.55 -0.18 -15.54
N ASP A 30 13.22 -0.03 -15.49
CA ASP A 30 12.50 0.37 -14.28
C ASP A 30 12.68 -0.66 -13.14
N LEU A 31 12.72 -1.96 -13.44
CA LEU A 31 12.95 -3.02 -12.46
C LEU A 31 14.38 -3.03 -11.89
N LEU A 32 15.35 -2.52 -12.64
CA LEU A 32 16.73 -2.41 -12.20
C LEU A 32 17.08 -1.05 -11.60
N ASP A 33 16.12 -0.12 -11.55
CA ASP A 33 16.29 1.19 -10.93
C ASP A 33 15.93 1.14 -9.45
N PRO A 34 16.87 1.44 -8.52
CA PRO A 34 16.63 1.47 -7.08
C PRO A 34 15.49 2.41 -6.64
N ALA A 35 15.21 3.46 -7.42
CA ALA A 35 14.14 4.40 -7.14
C ALA A 35 12.75 3.88 -7.56
N LEU A 36 12.68 2.94 -8.52
CA LEU A 36 11.43 2.50 -9.15
C LEU A 36 11.03 1.08 -8.78
N VAL A 37 11.99 0.19 -8.47
CA VAL A 37 11.74 -1.26 -8.26
C VAL A 37 10.67 -1.53 -7.21
N PHE A 38 10.64 -0.77 -6.12
CA PHE A 38 9.63 -0.94 -5.07
C PHE A 38 8.22 -0.54 -5.51
N GLY A 39 8.10 0.31 -6.53
CA GLY A 39 6.82 0.66 -7.14
C GLY A 39 6.09 -0.54 -7.75
N PHE A 40 6.80 -1.58 -8.18
CA PHE A 40 6.18 -2.78 -8.74
C PHE A 40 5.39 -3.61 -7.72
N PHE A 41 5.61 -3.43 -6.42
CA PHE A 41 4.76 -4.05 -5.39
C PHE A 41 3.31 -3.54 -5.41
N THR A 42 3.03 -2.45 -6.13
CA THR A 42 1.65 -2.05 -6.41
C THR A 42 0.89 -3.10 -7.23
N LEU A 43 1.59 -3.90 -8.06
CA LEU A 43 0.99 -5.03 -8.77
C LEU A 43 0.49 -6.10 -7.79
N VAL A 44 1.27 -6.40 -6.76
CA VAL A 44 0.90 -7.35 -5.70
C VAL A 44 -0.34 -6.83 -4.97
N ALA A 45 -0.27 -5.59 -4.45
CA ALA A 45 -1.37 -4.99 -3.71
C ALA A 45 -2.67 -4.85 -4.54
N ALA A 46 -2.55 -4.51 -5.83
CA ALA A 46 -3.70 -4.41 -6.73
C ALA A 46 -4.34 -5.77 -7.00
N SER A 47 -3.53 -6.83 -7.17
CA SER A 47 -4.02 -8.20 -7.35
C SER A 47 -4.76 -8.70 -6.12
N ASP A 48 -4.22 -8.44 -4.92
CA ASP A 48 -4.87 -8.82 -3.67
C ASP A 48 -6.15 -8.03 -3.43
N LEU A 49 -6.18 -6.73 -3.72
CA LEU A 49 -7.39 -5.94 -3.62
C LEU A 49 -8.48 -6.45 -4.58
N LEU A 50 -8.10 -6.80 -5.82
CA LEU A 50 -9.02 -7.41 -6.77
C LEU A 50 -9.51 -8.77 -6.25
N GLY A 51 -8.65 -9.55 -5.58
CA GLY A 51 -9.01 -10.79 -4.91
C GLY A 51 -10.02 -10.59 -3.78
N VAL A 52 -9.87 -9.54 -2.96
CA VAL A 52 -10.86 -9.17 -1.93
C VAL A 52 -12.21 -8.82 -2.57
N LEU A 53 -12.22 -8.06 -3.67
CA LEU A 53 -13.44 -7.75 -4.41
C LEU A 53 -14.06 -9.01 -5.03
N ALA A 54 -13.25 -9.96 -5.52
CA ALA A 54 -13.72 -11.24 -6.05
C ALA A 54 -14.38 -12.10 -4.94
N MET A 55 -13.82 -12.11 -3.73
CA MET A 55 -14.45 -12.76 -2.56
C MET A 55 -15.82 -12.15 -2.26
N GLN A 56 -15.93 -10.83 -2.23
CA GLN A 56 -17.19 -10.13 -2.01
C GLN A 56 -18.23 -10.38 -3.13
N ALA A 57 -17.76 -10.63 -4.36
CA ALA A 57 -18.60 -10.97 -5.50
C ALA A 57 -18.98 -12.46 -5.55
N GLY A 58 -18.52 -13.29 -4.60
CA GLY A 58 -18.80 -14.72 -4.57
C GLY A 58 -18.00 -15.54 -5.60
N VAL A 59 -16.82 -15.07 -6.02
CA VAL A 59 -15.94 -15.75 -6.98
C VAL A 59 -14.61 -16.15 -6.32
N PRO A 60 -14.63 -17.10 -5.35
CA PRO A 60 -13.43 -17.45 -4.57
C PRO A 60 -12.31 -18.08 -5.42
N LEU A 61 -12.63 -18.74 -6.52
CA LEU A 61 -11.61 -19.29 -7.42
C LEU A 61 -10.72 -18.20 -8.04
N LEU A 62 -11.31 -17.07 -8.44
CA LEU A 62 -10.57 -15.92 -8.94
C LEU A 62 -9.69 -15.32 -7.84
N ALA A 63 -10.21 -15.21 -6.61
CA ALA A 63 -9.45 -14.69 -5.47
C ALA A 63 -8.24 -15.59 -5.15
N LYS A 64 -8.39 -16.92 -5.18
CA LYS A 64 -7.29 -17.87 -5.01
C LYS A 64 -6.23 -17.72 -6.11
N ALA A 65 -6.65 -17.59 -7.37
CA ALA A 65 -5.72 -17.39 -8.49
C ALA A 65 -4.95 -16.06 -8.38
N LEU A 66 -5.65 -14.99 -7.98
CA LEU A 66 -5.03 -13.66 -7.79
C LEU A 66 -4.06 -13.66 -6.61
N TRP A 67 -4.38 -14.32 -5.50
CA TRP A 67 -3.47 -14.47 -4.37
C TRP A 67 -2.21 -15.25 -4.75
N ALA A 68 -2.35 -16.38 -5.46
CA ALA A 68 -1.22 -17.18 -5.92
C ALA A 68 -0.31 -16.37 -6.88
N PHE A 69 -0.91 -15.63 -7.82
CA PHE A 69 -0.18 -14.72 -8.70
C PHE A 69 0.55 -13.62 -7.90
N ALA A 70 -0.14 -12.97 -6.97
CA ALA A 70 0.42 -11.92 -6.13
C ALA A 70 1.58 -12.44 -5.28
N PHE A 71 1.45 -13.64 -4.70
CA PHE A 71 2.50 -14.28 -3.90
C PHE A 71 3.75 -14.59 -4.72
N LEU A 72 3.59 -15.15 -5.93
CA LEU A 72 4.71 -15.41 -6.82
C LEU A 72 5.40 -14.11 -7.26
N ALA A 73 4.61 -13.10 -7.64
CA ALA A 73 5.13 -11.78 -7.99
C ALA A 73 5.88 -11.15 -6.80
N TRP A 74 5.32 -11.24 -5.60
CA TRP A 74 5.94 -10.75 -4.37
C TRP A 74 7.29 -11.44 -4.09
N CYS A 75 7.36 -12.77 -4.19
CA CYS A 75 8.61 -13.52 -4.01
C CYS A 75 9.70 -13.02 -4.97
N LEU A 76 9.38 -12.88 -6.26
CA LEU A 76 10.33 -12.43 -7.27
C LEU A 76 10.76 -10.97 -7.03
N LEU A 77 9.80 -10.08 -6.78
CA LEU A 77 10.07 -8.66 -6.58
C LEU A 77 10.85 -8.39 -5.30
N LEU A 78 10.61 -9.13 -4.22
CA LEU A 78 11.30 -8.92 -2.95
C LEU A 78 12.79 -9.18 -3.09
N TYR A 79 13.16 -10.34 -3.62
CA TYR A 79 14.57 -10.67 -3.84
C TYR A 79 15.22 -9.80 -4.89
N LEU A 80 14.51 -9.47 -5.98
CA LEU A 80 14.99 -8.55 -7.00
C LEU A 80 15.29 -7.17 -6.41
N ALA A 81 14.35 -6.59 -5.64
CA ALA A 81 14.51 -5.27 -5.04
C ALA A 81 15.75 -5.21 -4.12
N PHE A 82 15.94 -6.22 -3.26
CA PHE A 82 17.13 -6.29 -2.43
C PHE A 82 18.42 -6.53 -3.23
N ALA A 83 18.38 -7.32 -4.29
CA ALA A 83 19.52 -7.49 -5.19
C ALA A 83 19.90 -6.18 -5.89
N VAL A 84 18.90 -5.42 -6.37
CA VAL A 84 19.10 -4.10 -6.98
C VAL A 84 19.72 -3.14 -5.97
N LEU A 85 19.20 -3.07 -4.74
CA LEU A 85 19.76 -2.22 -3.69
C LEU A 85 21.20 -2.61 -3.33
N THR A 86 21.51 -3.91 -3.30
CA THR A 86 22.80 -4.40 -2.84
C THR A 86 23.87 -4.25 -3.93
N PHE A 87 23.53 -4.59 -5.18
CA PHE A 87 24.51 -4.75 -6.24
C PHE A 87 24.52 -3.64 -7.29
N LEU A 88 23.37 -2.96 -7.50
CA LEU A 88 23.22 -1.96 -8.56
C LEU A 88 23.19 -0.52 -8.06
N THR A 89 23.02 -0.30 -6.74
CA THR A 89 23.01 1.05 -6.17
C THR A 89 24.44 1.59 -6.09
N HIS A 90 24.72 2.69 -6.80
CA HIS A 90 26.01 3.36 -6.81
C HIS A 90 26.12 4.38 -5.66
N GLU A 91 25.01 5.02 -5.31
CA GLU A 91 24.96 5.97 -4.19
C GLU A 91 24.65 5.25 -2.88
N ARG A 92 25.70 4.93 -2.11
CA ARG A 92 25.58 4.24 -0.81
C ARG A 92 25.29 5.22 0.34
N ASN A 93 24.25 6.04 0.19
CA ASN A 93 23.81 6.93 1.25
C ASN A 93 22.29 6.85 1.46
N VAL A 94 21.83 7.33 2.62
CA VAL A 94 20.40 7.27 3.01
C VAL A 94 19.53 8.21 2.18
N ASN A 95 20.10 9.08 1.34
CA ASN A 95 19.36 10.00 0.48
C ASN A 95 18.51 9.29 -0.58
N ILE A 96 18.85 8.05 -0.95
CA ILE A 96 18.06 7.25 -1.87
C ILE A 96 16.76 6.71 -1.26
N VAL A 97 16.65 6.70 0.07
CA VAL A 97 15.45 6.20 0.75
C VAL A 97 14.30 7.16 0.56
N HIS A 98 13.20 6.70 0.02
CA HIS A 98 11.98 7.48 -0.14
C HIS A 98 10.75 6.65 0.23
N GLY A 99 9.60 7.31 0.42
CA GLY A 99 8.36 6.65 0.84
C GLY A 99 7.90 5.49 -0.07
N GLY A 100 8.35 5.47 -1.32
CA GLY A 100 8.06 4.38 -2.26
C GLY A 100 8.60 3.00 -1.83
N TRP A 101 9.66 2.93 -1.04
CA TRP A 101 10.19 1.66 -0.51
C TRP A 101 9.17 0.97 0.40
N LEU A 102 8.35 1.74 1.10
CA LEU A 102 7.30 1.22 1.97
C LEU A 102 6.16 0.53 1.21
N ILE A 103 6.11 0.64 -0.13
CA ILE A 103 5.14 -0.09 -0.95
C ILE A 103 5.39 -1.61 -0.88
N ALA A 104 6.63 -2.06 -0.63
CA ALA A 104 6.91 -3.46 -0.39
C ALA A 104 6.15 -4.02 0.83
N ILE A 105 6.05 -3.22 1.89
CA ILE A 105 5.26 -3.59 3.08
C ILE A 105 3.78 -3.63 2.72
N VAL A 106 3.30 -2.66 1.94
CA VAL A 106 1.90 -2.64 1.46
C VAL A 106 1.58 -3.93 0.71
N GLY A 107 2.43 -4.36 -0.25
CA GLY A 107 2.25 -5.62 -0.97
C GLY A 107 2.32 -6.85 -0.05
N THR A 108 3.26 -6.88 0.89
CA THR A 108 3.36 -7.99 1.85
C THR A 108 2.12 -8.11 2.72
N GLN A 109 1.61 -6.99 3.22
CA GLN A 109 0.43 -6.99 4.10
C GLN A 109 -0.88 -7.20 3.35
N SER A 110 -0.96 -6.86 2.05
CA SER A 110 -2.13 -7.16 1.23
C SER A 110 -2.32 -8.67 1.05
N LEU A 111 -1.23 -9.44 0.87
CA LEU A 111 -1.26 -10.91 0.86
C LEU A 111 -1.86 -11.48 2.15
N VAL A 112 -1.53 -10.89 3.29
CA VAL A 112 -2.10 -11.30 4.59
C VAL A 112 -3.60 -11.04 4.63
N VAL A 113 -4.05 -9.85 4.20
CA VAL A 113 -5.47 -9.48 4.23
C VAL A 113 -6.31 -10.40 3.35
N LEU A 114 -5.88 -10.65 2.11
CA LEU A 114 -6.60 -11.58 1.22
C LEU A 114 -6.47 -13.02 1.69
N GLY A 115 -5.27 -13.44 2.12
CA GLY A 115 -5.03 -14.79 2.64
C GLY A 115 -5.92 -15.14 3.82
N ALA A 116 -6.17 -14.20 4.75
CA ALA A 116 -7.08 -14.42 5.87
C ALA A 116 -8.53 -14.70 5.41
N LEU A 117 -8.98 -14.02 4.34
CA LEU A 117 -10.31 -14.29 3.74
C LEU A 117 -10.37 -15.64 3.03
N LEU A 118 -9.23 -16.14 2.54
CA LEU A 118 -9.16 -17.42 1.83
C LEU A 118 -9.06 -18.63 2.75
N VAL A 119 -8.67 -18.46 4.02
CA VAL A 119 -8.54 -19.58 4.99
C VAL A 119 -9.75 -20.51 4.99
N PRO A 120 -11.01 -20.04 5.16
CA PRO A 120 -12.17 -20.92 5.19
C PRO A 120 -12.45 -21.61 3.83
N GLU A 121 -12.00 -21.01 2.72
CA GLU A 121 -12.22 -21.49 1.36
C GLU A 121 -11.25 -22.61 0.93
N LEU A 122 -10.21 -22.87 1.73
CA LEU A 122 -9.14 -23.81 1.42
C LEU A 122 -9.27 -25.15 2.16
N GLY A 123 -10.27 -25.32 3.03
CA GLY A 123 -10.47 -26.55 3.80
C GLY A 123 -9.20 -26.91 4.59
N GLU A 124 -8.69 -28.15 4.45
CA GLU A 124 -7.48 -28.60 5.14
C GLU A 124 -6.22 -27.76 4.79
N ALA A 125 -6.11 -27.27 3.56
CA ALA A 125 -4.99 -26.40 3.16
C ALA A 125 -5.04 -25.03 3.86
N GLY A 126 -6.18 -24.61 4.39
CA GLY A 126 -6.32 -23.39 5.18
C GLY A 126 -5.43 -23.38 6.43
N ARG A 127 -5.06 -24.55 6.97
CA ARG A 127 -4.12 -24.67 8.11
C ARG A 127 -2.72 -24.15 7.73
N TYR A 128 -2.24 -24.48 6.53
CA TYR A 128 -0.95 -24.00 6.04
C TYR A 128 -1.02 -22.50 5.72
N MET A 129 -2.12 -22.07 5.10
CA MET A 129 -2.36 -20.65 4.84
C MET A 129 -2.32 -19.80 6.12
N GLN A 130 -2.90 -20.28 7.23
CA GLN A 130 -2.84 -19.57 8.51
C GLN A 130 -1.39 -19.33 8.96
N VAL A 131 -0.52 -20.32 8.86
CA VAL A 131 0.89 -20.17 9.24
C VAL A 131 1.59 -19.19 8.31
N GLU A 132 1.38 -19.33 7.00
CA GLU A 132 2.01 -18.52 5.98
C GLU A 132 1.67 -17.03 6.13
N ILE A 133 0.40 -16.69 6.31
CA ILE A 133 0.00 -15.29 6.47
C ILE A 133 0.50 -14.67 7.78
N HIS A 134 0.66 -15.46 8.86
CA HIS A 134 1.30 -14.96 10.08
C HIS A 134 2.80 -14.70 9.86
N MET A 135 3.49 -15.57 9.11
CA MET A 135 4.88 -15.37 8.73
C MET A 135 5.05 -14.12 7.85
N LEU A 136 4.17 -13.93 6.85
CA LEU A 136 4.15 -12.75 5.99
C LEU A 136 3.89 -11.47 6.80
N TRP A 137 2.94 -11.51 7.75
CA TRP A 137 2.68 -10.37 8.63
C TRP A 137 3.91 -9.99 9.44
N GLY A 138 4.55 -10.97 10.09
CA GLY A 138 5.77 -10.76 10.86
C GLY A 138 6.92 -10.23 10.00
N LEU A 139 7.13 -10.80 8.80
CA LEU A 139 8.12 -10.31 7.85
C LEU A 139 7.84 -8.87 7.42
N GLY A 140 6.59 -8.55 7.10
CA GLY A 140 6.18 -7.18 6.77
C GLY A 140 6.43 -6.19 7.91
N LEU A 141 6.27 -6.60 9.18
CA LEU A 141 6.62 -5.78 10.34
C LEU A 141 8.13 -5.54 10.44
N CYS A 142 8.95 -6.57 10.23
CA CYS A 142 10.41 -6.44 10.22
C CYS A 142 10.87 -5.48 9.11
N LEU A 143 10.34 -5.63 7.90
CA LEU A 143 10.63 -4.73 6.77
C LEU A 143 10.16 -3.30 7.08
N TYR A 144 8.98 -3.14 7.67
CA TYR A 144 8.48 -1.83 8.08
C TYR A 144 9.43 -1.17 9.09
N ALA A 145 9.84 -1.90 10.12
CA ALA A 145 10.75 -1.36 11.13
C ALA A 145 12.08 -0.89 10.52
N ILE A 146 12.67 -1.68 9.61
CA ILE A 146 13.89 -1.32 8.89
C ILE A 146 13.67 -0.06 8.04
N PHE A 147 12.66 -0.07 7.18
CA PHE A 147 12.45 1.00 6.21
C PHE A 147 11.96 2.30 6.86
N VAL A 148 11.11 2.22 7.88
CA VAL A 148 10.68 3.42 8.62
C VAL A 148 11.82 4.05 9.41
N THR A 149 12.75 3.25 9.94
CA THR A 149 13.92 3.78 10.63
C THR A 149 14.83 4.55 9.66
N LEU A 150 15.12 3.98 8.50
CA LEU A 150 15.90 4.65 7.45
C LEU A 150 15.20 5.93 6.94
N PHE A 151 13.88 5.85 6.77
CA PHE A 151 13.05 6.97 6.36
C PHE A 151 13.03 8.10 7.41
N CYS A 152 12.88 7.76 8.70
CA CYS A 152 12.99 8.72 9.81
C CYS A 152 14.37 9.34 9.88
N HIS A 153 15.43 8.54 9.70
CA HIS A 153 16.80 9.05 9.64
C HIS A 153 16.94 10.09 8.54
N ARG A 154 16.44 9.81 7.34
CA ARG A 154 16.47 10.78 6.24
C ARG A 154 15.70 12.06 6.57
N ILE A 155 14.48 11.95 7.10
CA ILE A 155 13.60 13.10 7.32
C ILE A 155 14.06 13.98 8.48
N PHE A 156 14.57 13.39 9.55
CA PHE A 156 14.86 14.14 10.77
C PHE A 156 16.33 14.58 10.89
N PHE A 157 17.25 13.90 10.19
CA PHE A 157 18.69 14.15 10.37
C PHE A 157 19.41 14.62 9.11
N LEU A 158 18.77 14.58 7.94
CA LEU A 158 19.33 15.11 6.70
C LEU A 158 18.61 16.39 6.28
N GLN A 159 19.27 17.19 5.43
CA GLN A 159 18.67 18.40 4.90
C GLN A 159 17.53 18.04 3.94
N LEU A 160 16.32 18.51 4.27
CA LEU A 160 15.12 18.37 3.45
C LEU A 160 14.92 19.64 2.63
N THR A 161 14.63 19.46 1.36
CA THR A 161 14.13 20.51 0.45
C THR A 161 12.63 20.37 0.28
N PRO A 162 11.91 21.43 -0.14
CA PRO A 162 10.48 21.32 -0.47
C PRO A 162 10.17 20.25 -1.54
N ASP A 163 11.14 19.92 -2.39
CA ASP A 163 10.95 18.95 -3.46
C ASP A 163 11.03 17.49 -2.94
N ASP A 164 11.68 17.26 -1.80
CA ASP A 164 11.68 15.96 -1.11
C ASP A 164 10.33 15.61 -0.49
N ILE A 165 9.50 16.62 -0.21
CA ILE A 165 8.16 16.43 0.35
C ILE A 165 7.16 16.21 -0.78
N GLY A 166 6.77 14.96 -0.93
CA GLY A 166 5.82 14.53 -1.97
C GLY A 166 4.74 13.60 -1.46
N PRO A 167 3.77 13.26 -2.31
CA PRO A 167 2.67 12.34 -1.95
C PRO A 167 3.14 10.96 -1.47
N LEU A 168 4.32 10.49 -1.92
CA LEU A 168 4.90 9.22 -1.47
C LEU A 168 5.22 9.18 0.04
N LEU A 169 5.38 10.34 0.70
CA LEU A 169 5.57 10.37 2.16
C LEU A 169 4.38 9.79 2.91
N TRP A 170 3.17 9.92 2.36
CA TRP A 170 1.96 9.37 2.99
C TRP A 170 1.94 7.85 3.06
N VAL A 171 2.76 7.17 2.26
CA VAL A 171 2.87 5.71 2.30
C VAL A 171 3.42 5.22 3.64
N VAL A 172 4.18 6.04 4.40
CA VAL A 172 4.66 5.66 5.74
C VAL A 172 3.49 5.40 6.70
N MET A 173 2.48 6.26 6.67
CA MET A 173 1.24 6.09 7.41
C MET A 173 0.42 4.92 6.85
N GLY A 174 0.31 4.84 5.51
CA GLY A 174 -0.44 3.80 4.84
C GLY A 174 0.09 2.39 5.08
N ALA A 175 1.41 2.22 5.13
CA ALA A 175 2.06 0.94 5.43
C ALA A 175 1.82 0.50 6.88
N ALA A 176 1.82 1.42 7.85
CA ALA A 176 1.41 1.13 9.23
C ALA A 176 -0.08 0.76 9.29
N ALA A 177 -0.94 1.51 8.60
CA ALA A 177 -2.38 1.28 8.59
C ALA A 177 -2.77 -0.07 7.97
N ILE A 178 -2.15 -0.48 6.85
CA ILE A 178 -2.41 -1.80 6.26
C ILE A 178 -1.84 -2.91 7.13
N SER A 179 -0.72 -2.70 7.83
CA SER A 179 -0.17 -3.67 8.78
C SER A 179 -1.10 -3.87 9.98
N ALA A 180 -1.73 -2.80 10.49
CA ALA A 180 -2.77 -2.88 11.49
C ALA A 180 -4.03 -3.62 10.96
N ASN A 181 -4.45 -3.30 9.74
CA ASN A 181 -5.57 -3.98 9.08
C ASN A 181 -5.31 -5.48 8.88
N ALA A 182 -4.08 -5.86 8.51
CA ALA A 182 -3.65 -7.25 8.40
C ALA A 182 -3.68 -7.96 9.76
N GLY A 183 -3.20 -7.32 10.82
CA GLY A 183 -3.29 -7.87 12.19
C GLY A 183 -4.73 -8.10 12.63
N THR A 184 -5.64 -7.14 12.36
CA THR A 184 -7.08 -7.32 12.62
C THR A 184 -7.67 -8.48 11.81
N ALA A 185 -7.22 -8.66 10.54
CA ALA A 185 -7.66 -9.78 9.71
C ALA A 185 -7.20 -11.14 10.27
N LEU A 186 -5.96 -11.24 10.76
CA LEU A 186 -5.46 -12.43 11.44
C LEU A 186 -6.26 -12.76 12.71
N ALA A 187 -6.55 -11.73 13.52
CA ALA A 187 -7.32 -11.86 14.74
C ALA A 187 -8.79 -12.29 14.50
N SER A 188 -9.31 -12.08 13.28
CA SER A 188 -10.70 -12.44 12.92
C SER A 188 -10.87 -13.84 12.35
N ILE A 189 -9.81 -14.65 12.25
CA ILE A 189 -9.89 -16.05 11.79
C ILE A 189 -10.68 -16.86 12.82
N GLU A 190 -11.79 -17.47 12.40
CA GLU A 190 -12.74 -18.15 13.31
C GLU A 190 -12.19 -19.42 13.96
N ALA A 191 -11.37 -20.19 13.25
CA ALA A 191 -10.80 -21.45 13.73
C ALA A 191 -9.27 -21.43 13.65
N PRO A 192 -8.60 -20.64 14.51
CA PRO A 192 -7.15 -20.57 14.49
C PRO A 192 -6.50 -21.87 15.00
N LEU A 193 -5.32 -22.20 14.46
CA LEU A 193 -4.48 -23.24 15.02
C LEU A 193 -4.16 -22.91 16.48
N SER A 194 -4.12 -23.93 17.37
CA SER A 194 -3.99 -23.73 18.82
C SER A 194 -2.77 -22.85 19.21
N PHE A 195 -1.63 -23.06 18.56
CA PHE A 195 -0.45 -22.23 18.84
C PHE A 195 -0.60 -20.79 18.33
N LEU A 196 -1.34 -20.53 17.25
CA LEU A 196 -1.63 -19.18 16.75
C LEU A 196 -2.67 -18.49 17.63
N ALA A 197 -3.63 -19.24 18.17
CA ALA A 197 -4.59 -18.72 19.15
C ALA A 197 -3.89 -18.13 20.39
N THR A 198 -2.80 -18.75 20.84
CA THR A 198 -2.00 -18.22 21.97
C THR A 198 -1.23 -16.95 21.63
N GLN A 199 -1.00 -16.67 20.35
CA GLN A 199 -0.34 -15.44 19.87
C GLN A 199 -1.31 -14.26 19.71
N ARG A 200 -2.60 -14.48 19.80
CA ARG A 200 -3.62 -13.45 19.58
C ARG A 200 -3.40 -12.16 20.40
N PRO A 201 -3.11 -12.22 21.72
CA PRO A 201 -2.86 -10.99 22.50
C PRO A 201 -1.66 -10.18 21.97
N PHE A 202 -0.63 -10.86 21.45
CA PHE A 202 0.50 -10.21 20.81
C PHE A 202 0.08 -9.53 19.49
N VAL A 203 -0.67 -10.23 18.64
CA VAL A 203 -1.19 -9.67 17.38
C VAL A 203 -2.06 -8.43 17.65
N ASP A 204 -2.96 -8.50 18.63
CA ASP A 204 -3.84 -7.39 19.00
C ASP A 204 -3.03 -6.19 19.53
N GLY A 205 -2.02 -6.43 20.40
CA GLY A 205 -1.15 -5.38 20.92
C GLY A 205 -0.33 -4.67 19.84
N ILE A 206 0.28 -5.42 18.94
CA ILE A 206 1.03 -4.85 17.80
C ILE A 206 0.09 -4.13 16.83
N THR A 207 -1.10 -4.65 16.60
CA THR A 207 -2.13 -4.01 15.75
C THR A 207 -2.50 -2.63 16.29
N LEU A 208 -2.75 -2.51 17.60
CA LEU A 208 -3.05 -1.24 18.24
C LEU A 208 -1.87 -0.27 18.16
N MET A 209 -0.65 -0.75 18.40
CA MET A 209 0.57 0.04 18.28
C MET A 209 0.76 0.60 16.86
N LEU A 210 0.54 -0.22 15.83
CA LEU A 210 0.66 0.19 14.43
C LEU A 210 -0.42 1.22 14.05
N TRP A 211 -1.64 1.07 14.53
CA TRP A 211 -2.70 2.05 14.32
C TRP A 211 -2.36 3.39 15.00
N ALA A 212 -1.87 3.37 16.24
CA ALA A 212 -1.42 4.56 16.95
C ALA A 212 -0.25 5.24 16.23
N TRP A 213 0.71 4.45 15.73
CA TRP A 213 1.84 4.95 14.94
C TRP A 213 1.40 5.58 13.61
N ALA A 214 0.45 4.96 12.90
CA ALA A 214 -0.17 5.55 11.71
C ALA A 214 -0.85 6.88 12.03
N THR A 215 -1.56 6.95 13.16
CA THR A 215 -2.23 8.18 13.63
C THR A 215 -1.22 9.30 13.89
N TRP A 216 -0.10 8.99 14.50
CA TRP A 216 0.97 9.96 14.80
C TRP A 216 1.56 10.59 13.54
N TRP A 217 1.65 9.85 12.44
CA TRP A 217 2.15 10.38 11.18
C TRP A 217 1.22 11.43 10.54
N ILE A 218 -0.09 11.35 10.74
CA ILE A 218 -1.06 12.21 10.02
C ILE A 218 -0.80 13.70 10.25
N PRO A 219 -0.74 14.21 11.49
CA PRO A 219 -0.50 15.63 11.72
C PRO A 219 0.88 16.08 11.21
N LEU A 220 1.89 15.23 11.29
CA LEU A 220 3.23 15.53 10.78
C LEU A 220 3.25 15.64 9.24
N LEU A 221 2.57 14.74 8.55
CA LEU A 221 2.43 14.79 7.09
C LEU A 221 1.64 16.02 6.61
N VAL A 222 0.60 16.41 7.36
CA VAL A 222 -0.12 17.66 7.11
C VAL A 222 0.80 18.86 7.31
N LEU A 223 1.60 18.88 8.37
CA LEU A 223 2.58 19.93 8.63
C LEU A 223 3.60 20.06 7.48
N PHE A 224 4.12 18.96 6.96
CA PHE A 224 5.00 18.95 5.79
C PHE A 224 4.31 19.52 4.54
N GLY A 225 3.04 19.17 4.31
CA GLY A 225 2.24 19.73 3.23
C GLY A 225 2.06 21.24 3.35
N VAL A 226 1.74 21.73 4.54
CA VAL A 226 1.64 23.17 4.84
C VAL A 226 2.98 23.86 4.62
N TRP A 227 4.08 23.30 5.14
CA TRP A 227 5.42 23.86 4.93
C TRP A 227 5.79 23.96 3.45
N LYS A 228 5.49 22.94 2.64
CA LYS A 228 5.75 22.94 1.19
C LYS A 228 4.92 23.96 0.45
N HIS A 229 3.58 23.91 0.63
CA HIS A 229 2.65 24.64 -0.24
C HIS A 229 2.31 26.02 0.26
N VAL A 230 2.26 26.25 1.59
CA VAL A 230 1.93 27.55 2.18
C VAL A 230 3.19 28.36 2.47
N VAL A 231 4.16 27.80 3.20
CA VAL A 231 5.38 28.53 3.59
C VAL A 231 6.30 28.72 2.40
N ASN A 232 6.63 27.64 1.68
CA ASN A 232 7.53 27.69 0.52
C ASN A 232 6.81 27.98 -0.80
N ARG A 233 5.49 28.20 -0.77
CA ARG A 233 4.66 28.59 -1.93
C ARG A 233 4.84 27.73 -3.18
N ARG A 234 5.15 26.44 -2.99
CA ARG A 234 5.27 25.50 -4.12
C ARG A 234 3.89 25.20 -4.69
N PRO A 235 3.66 25.35 -6.00
CA PRO A 235 2.35 25.14 -6.61
C PRO A 235 1.93 23.67 -6.53
N LEU A 236 0.66 23.45 -6.24
CA LEU A 236 0.06 22.13 -6.31
C LEU A 236 -0.27 21.81 -7.77
N ARG A 237 0.59 21.04 -8.43
CA ARG A 237 0.39 20.59 -9.82
C ARG A 237 0.12 19.10 -9.81
N TYR A 238 -0.81 18.66 -10.67
CA TYR A 238 -1.08 17.23 -10.83
C TYR A 238 0.18 16.49 -11.30
N GLN A 239 0.45 15.39 -10.64
CA GLN A 239 1.45 14.40 -10.99
C GLN A 239 0.88 13.00 -10.71
N PRO A 240 1.21 11.97 -11.52
CA PRO A 240 0.70 10.60 -11.29
C PRO A 240 0.95 10.07 -9.88
N VAL A 241 2.05 10.49 -9.25
CA VAL A 241 2.40 10.12 -7.86
C VAL A 241 1.38 10.62 -6.82
N MET A 242 0.46 11.53 -7.16
CA MET A 242 -0.60 11.98 -6.24
C MET A 242 -1.57 10.86 -5.84
N TRP A 243 -1.69 9.82 -6.66
CA TRP A 243 -2.47 8.63 -6.28
C TRP A 243 -1.91 7.92 -5.05
N SER A 244 -0.62 8.10 -4.74
CA SER A 244 0.01 7.57 -3.52
C SER A 244 -0.51 8.20 -2.22
N LEU A 245 -1.26 9.30 -2.27
CA LEU A 245 -1.94 9.91 -1.13
C LEU A 245 -3.30 9.24 -0.85
N VAL A 246 -4.01 8.85 -1.90
CA VAL A 246 -5.39 8.35 -1.80
C VAL A 246 -5.45 7.02 -1.05
N PHE A 247 -4.59 6.08 -1.43
CA PHE A 247 -4.55 4.75 -0.81
C PHE A 247 -4.29 4.80 0.71
N PRO A 248 -3.28 5.51 1.23
CA PRO A 248 -3.02 5.62 2.67
C PRO A 248 -4.21 6.13 3.47
N LEU A 249 -4.87 7.18 2.99
CA LEU A 249 -6.04 7.76 3.65
C LEU A 249 -7.19 6.75 3.74
N GLY A 250 -7.50 6.06 2.64
CA GLY A 250 -8.53 5.02 2.61
C GLY A 250 -8.17 3.82 3.49
N MET A 251 -6.90 3.42 3.49
CA MET A 251 -6.44 2.29 4.31
C MET A 251 -6.49 2.61 5.81
N TYR A 252 -6.15 3.83 6.22
CA TYR A 252 -6.28 4.24 7.60
C TYR A 252 -7.76 4.32 8.04
N ALA A 253 -8.64 4.79 7.17
CA ALA A 253 -10.08 4.76 7.42
C ALA A 253 -10.58 3.33 7.66
N LEU A 254 -10.18 2.37 6.81
CA LEU A 254 -10.54 0.96 6.94
C LEU A 254 -9.97 0.33 8.21
N ALA A 255 -8.68 0.58 8.51
CA ALA A 255 -8.05 0.08 9.73
C ALA A 255 -8.75 0.60 10.99
N SER A 256 -9.14 1.88 11.00
CA SER A 256 -9.90 2.48 12.11
C SER A 256 -11.28 1.86 12.27
N ALA A 257 -12.00 1.59 11.14
CA ALA A 257 -13.29 0.91 11.20
C ALA A 257 -13.18 -0.50 11.78
N ARG A 258 -12.25 -1.30 11.28
CA ARG A 258 -12.07 -2.69 11.72
C ARG A 258 -11.59 -2.79 13.17
N LEU A 259 -10.66 -1.92 13.56
CA LEU A 259 -10.21 -1.86 14.95
C LEU A 259 -11.35 -1.42 15.88
N GLY A 260 -12.18 -0.46 15.44
CA GLY A 260 -13.37 -0.02 16.19
C GLY A 260 -14.37 -1.15 16.44
N LEU A 261 -14.60 -2.00 15.43
CA LEU A 261 -15.44 -3.19 15.57
C LEU A 261 -14.78 -4.25 16.46
N ALA A 262 -13.47 -4.47 16.35
CA ALA A 262 -12.76 -5.47 17.13
C ALA A 262 -12.63 -5.11 18.61
N THR A 263 -12.62 -3.80 18.96
CA THR A 263 -12.45 -3.29 20.32
C THR A 263 -13.73 -2.76 20.94
N ASP A 264 -14.85 -2.81 20.21
CA ASP A 264 -16.15 -2.23 20.61
C ASP A 264 -16.05 -0.73 20.99
N MET A 265 -15.22 0.03 20.25
CA MET A 265 -14.97 1.45 20.46
C MET A 265 -15.64 2.31 19.37
N PRO A 266 -16.84 2.88 19.62
CA PRO A 266 -17.57 3.69 18.63
C PRO A 266 -16.79 4.93 18.14
N ALA A 267 -15.91 5.48 18.98
CA ALA A 267 -15.09 6.65 18.65
C ALA A 267 -14.22 6.42 17.40
N LEU A 268 -13.73 5.19 17.20
CA LEU A 268 -12.94 4.83 16.02
C LEU A 268 -13.78 4.85 14.73
N GLY A 269 -15.08 4.62 14.83
CA GLY A 269 -16.04 4.77 13.74
C GLY A 269 -16.13 6.21 13.23
N TRP A 270 -16.11 7.20 14.13
CA TRP A 270 -16.08 8.61 13.75
C TRP A 270 -14.79 8.98 13.03
N ILE A 271 -13.64 8.48 13.51
CA ILE A 271 -12.34 8.67 12.84
C ILE A 271 -12.38 8.05 11.44
N SER A 272 -12.89 6.82 11.32
CA SER A 272 -13.03 6.13 10.03
C SER A 272 -13.89 6.93 9.05
N THR A 273 -15.05 7.45 9.49
CA THR A 273 -15.95 8.26 8.65
C THR A 273 -15.26 9.52 8.16
N GLY A 274 -14.60 10.26 9.05
CA GLY A 274 -13.86 11.48 8.71
C GLY A 274 -12.73 11.20 7.72
N MET A 275 -11.96 10.13 7.93
CA MET A 275 -10.86 9.75 7.03
C MET A 275 -11.35 9.19 5.69
N THR A 276 -12.52 8.53 5.66
CA THR A 276 -13.17 8.12 4.41
C THR A 276 -13.56 9.36 3.58
N ALA A 277 -14.12 10.38 4.22
CA ALA A 277 -14.43 11.65 3.53
C ALA A 277 -13.17 12.34 3.00
N ALA A 278 -12.08 12.36 3.79
CA ALA A 278 -10.78 12.90 3.36
C ALA A 278 -10.20 12.10 2.18
N ALA A 279 -10.27 10.78 2.22
CA ALA A 279 -9.81 9.91 1.12
C ALA A 279 -10.64 10.13 -0.16
N ALA A 280 -11.97 10.25 -0.03
CA ALA A 280 -12.85 10.53 -1.15
C ALA A 280 -12.57 11.90 -1.78
N LEU A 281 -12.33 12.93 -0.96
CA LEU A 281 -11.94 14.26 -1.42
C LEU A 281 -10.59 14.23 -2.15
N ALA A 282 -9.59 13.56 -1.59
CA ALA A 282 -8.28 13.40 -2.21
C ALA A 282 -8.39 12.66 -3.56
N TRP A 283 -9.21 11.60 -3.61
CA TRP A 283 -9.50 10.85 -4.83
C TRP A 283 -10.14 11.74 -5.91
N MET A 284 -11.19 12.50 -5.56
CA MET A 284 -11.87 13.41 -6.48
C MET A 284 -10.91 14.49 -7.02
N LEU A 285 -10.13 15.11 -6.15
CA LEU A 285 -9.16 16.15 -6.56
C LEU A 285 -8.08 15.58 -7.49
N THR A 286 -7.59 14.38 -7.21
CA THR A 286 -6.60 13.70 -8.04
C THR A 286 -7.18 13.31 -9.39
N LEU A 287 -8.42 12.82 -9.43
CA LEU A 287 -9.13 12.48 -10.67
C LEU A 287 -9.38 13.71 -11.56
N LEU A 288 -9.83 14.82 -10.96
CA LEU A 288 -9.99 16.10 -11.65
C LEU A 288 -8.67 16.62 -12.20
N GLY A 289 -7.59 16.47 -11.42
CA GLY A 289 -6.22 16.80 -11.84
C GLY A 289 -5.78 15.99 -13.06
N LEU A 290 -6.02 14.67 -13.05
CA LEU A 290 -5.77 13.78 -14.18
C LEU A 290 -6.55 14.21 -15.42
N GLY A 291 -7.87 14.45 -15.28
CA GLY A 291 -8.72 14.89 -16.40
C GLY A 291 -8.21 16.17 -17.06
N ARG A 292 -7.88 17.18 -16.24
CA ARG A 292 -7.30 18.45 -16.76
C ARG A 292 -5.96 18.23 -17.47
N HIS A 293 -5.12 17.36 -16.93
CA HIS A 293 -3.81 17.03 -17.51
C HIS A 293 -3.97 16.36 -18.88
N LEU A 294 -4.87 15.37 -19.01
CA LEU A 294 -5.15 14.68 -20.26
C LEU A 294 -5.72 15.62 -21.33
N VAL A 295 -6.65 16.51 -20.96
CA VAL A 295 -7.19 17.53 -21.87
C VAL A 295 -6.09 18.47 -22.37
N ALA A 296 -5.24 18.94 -21.48
CA ALA A 296 -4.12 19.82 -21.84
C ALA A 296 -3.14 19.13 -22.82
N GLN A 297 -2.80 17.86 -22.57
CA GLN A 297 -1.96 17.08 -23.50
C GLN A 297 -2.61 16.86 -24.86
N TRP A 298 -3.91 16.61 -24.90
CA TRP A 298 -4.64 16.43 -26.15
C TRP A 298 -4.68 17.73 -26.98
N GLN A 299 -4.91 18.88 -26.33
CA GLN A 299 -4.89 20.19 -26.99
C GLN A 299 -3.50 20.54 -27.54
N SER A 300 -2.43 20.26 -26.78
CA SER A 300 -1.06 20.52 -27.24
C SER A 300 -0.68 19.68 -28.48
N ARG A 301 -1.11 18.42 -28.54
CA ARG A 301 -0.88 17.55 -29.71
C ARG A 301 -1.63 18.01 -30.96
N ARG A 302 -2.84 18.61 -30.81
CA ARG A 302 -3.61 19.14 -31.92
C ARG A 302 -3.02 20.46 -32.51
N LEU A 303 -2.26 21.20 -31.69
CA LEU A 303 -1.61 22.43 -32.13
C LEU A 303 -0.23 22.23 -32.77
N SER A 304 0.35 21.04 -32.56
CA SER A 304 1.67 20.65 -33.08
C SER A 304 1.64 19.72 -34.31
N GLY A 305 0.46 19.27 -34.76
CA GLY A 305 0.23 18.54 -36.01
C GLY A 305 -0.62 19.33 -36.98
#